data_f9f4364c26263dcc596a0fcea7db7eee
#
_entry.id   f9f4364c26263dcc596a0fcea7db7eee
#
_cell.length_a   1.000
_cell.length_b   1.000
_cell.length_c   1.000
_cell.angle_alpha   90.00
_cell.angle_beta   90.00
_cell.angle_gamma   90.00
#
_symmetry.space_group_name_H-M   'P 1'
#
loop_
_entity.id
_entity.type
_entity.pdbx_description
1 polymer ?
#
loop_
_entity_poly.entity_id
_entity_poly.type
_entity_poly.pdbx_seq_one_letter_code
_entity_poly.pdbx_strand_id
1 'polypeptide(L)'
;MLENATERGIQLMTGLRKYQEEYSQIGDVRGKGLMIGTEFIVDGRAHKAKQLVKDVIHAAEDRGMLLLSCGTYDNTLRWIPPLNVTSEQINTGLNIFGEALKEVIK
;
A
#
# COMPACT_ATOMS: atom_id res chain seq x y z
N MET A 1 -9.37 -7.01 -20.27
CA MET A 1 -9.10 -7.16 -18.83
C MET A 1 -7.61 -7.18 -18.48
N LEU A 2 -6.78 -7.92 -19.22
CA LEU A 2 -5.35 -7.94 -18.94
C LEU A 2 -4.67 -6.59 -19.14
N GLU A 3 -5.07 -5.86 -20.18
CA GLU A 3 -4.52 -4.52 -20.43
C GLU A 3 -4.87 -3.55 -19.30
N ASN A 4 -6.12 -3.60 -18.82
CA ASN A 4 -6.53 -2.76 -17.70
C ASN A 4 -5.76 -3.12 -16.43
N ALA A 5 -5.57 -4.40 -16.16
CA ALA A 5 -4.81 -4.85 -15.00
C ALA A 5 -3.37 -4.33 -15.06
N THR A 6 -2.73 -4.37 -16.24
CA THR A 6 -1.37 -3.88 -16.42
C THR A 6 -1.30 -2.36 -16.20
N GLU A 7 -2.21 -1.60 -16.80
CA GLU A 7 -2.24 -0.14 -16.66
C GLU A 7 -2.55 0.30 -15.23
N ARG A 8 -3.53 -0.33 -14.61
CA ARG A 8 -3.89 0.00 -13.22
C ARG A 8 -2.80 -0.40 -12.25
N GLY A 9 -2.11 -1.53 -12.54
CA GLY A 9 -0.95 -1.95 -11.74
C GLY A 9 0.17 -0.92 -11.81
N ILE A 10 0.49 -0.42 -13.00
CA ILE A 10 1.51 0.63 -13.16
C ILE A 10 1.09 1.90 -12.42
N GLN A 11 -0.17 2.30 -12.53
CA GLN A 11 -0.71 3.47 -11.84
C GLN A 11 -0.56 3.33 -10.33
N LEU A 12 -0.93 2.19 -9.78
CA LEU A 12 -0.84 1.92 -8.35
C LEU A 12 0.61 1.90 -7.89
N MET A 13 1.49 1.20 -8.61
CA MET A 13 2.93 1.14 -8.29
C MET A 13 3.55 2.53 -8.30
N THR A 14 3.22 3.34 -9.29
CA THR A 14 3.75 4.71 -9.41
C THR A 14 3.34 5.56 -8.21
N GLY A 15 2.07 5.46 -7.81
CA GLY A 15 1.57 6.20 -6.65
C GLY A 15 2.21 5.74 -5.36
N LEU A 16 2.38 4.43 -5.18
CA LEU A 16 3.01 3.88 -3.99
C LEU A 16 4.50 4.25 -3.91
N ARG A 17 5.20 4.30 -5.05
CA ARG A 17 6.60 4.71 -5.08
C ARG A 17 6.79 6.18 -4.73
N LYS A 18 5.81 7.02 -5.04
CA LYS A 18 5.84 8.43 -4.60
C LYS A 18 5.77 8.51 -3.07
N TYR A 19 4.91 7.71 -2.46
CA TYR A 19 4.86 7.64 -1.01
C TYR A 19 6.14 7.06 -0.41
N GLN A 20 6.77 6.12 -1.09
CA GLN A 20 8.07 5.58 -0.68
C GLN A 20 9.14 6.68 -0.61
N GLU A 21 9.11 7.62 -1.54
CA GLU A 21 10.02 8.76 -1.52
C GLU A 21 9.74 9.70 -0.35
N GLU A 22 8.48 9.86 0.03
CA GLU A 22 8.05 10.72 1.13
C GLU A 22 8.29 10.11 2.51
N TYR A 23 8.08 8.80 2.63
CA TYR A 23 8.10 8.10 3.91
C TYR A 23 9.19 7.03 3.92
N SER A 24 10.22 7.25 4.72
CA SER A 24 11.32 6.29 4.86
C SER A 24 10.87 4.94 5.45
N GLN A 25 9.70 4.91 6.09
CA GLN A 25 9.13 3.69 6.65
C GLN A 25 8.63 2.72 5.56
N ILE A 26 8.42 3.21 4.33
CA ILE A 26 8.13 2.33 3.20
C ILE A 26 9.46 1.88 2.61
N GLY A 27 9.84 0.63 2.91
CA GLY A 27 11.14 0.10 2.51
C GLY A 27 11.18 -0.40 1.07
N ASP A 28 10.07 -0.96 0.59
CA ASP A 28 10.00 -1.49 -0.77
C ASP A 28 8.57 -1.50 -1.29
N VAL A 29 8.43 -1.32 -2.59
CA VAL A 29 7.16 -1.44 -3.30
C VAL A 29 7.42 -2.38 -4.48
N ARG A 30 6.76 -3.54 -4.48
CA ARG A 30 6.99 -4.55 -5.51
C ARG A 30 5.69 -5.25 -5.87
N GLY A 31 5.66 -5.81 -7.05
CA GLY A 31 4.50 -6.57 -7.48
C GLY A 31 4.48 -6.80 -8.97
N LYS A 32 3.44 -7.50 -9.40
CA LYS A 32 3.22 -7.83 -10.80
C LYS A 32 1.73 -7.70 -11.09
N GLY A 33 1.40 -6.93 -12.13
CA GLY A 33 0.01 -6.64 -12.45
C GLY A 33 -0.67 -5.95 -11.27
N LEU A 34 -1.77 -6.51 -10.78
CA LEU A 34 -2.52 -5.98 -9.65
C LEU A 34 -2.19 -6.66 -8.31
N MET A 35 -1.16 -7.50 -8.26
CA MET A 35 -0.70 -8.09 -7.02
C MET A 35 0.52 -7.32 -6.53
N ILE A 36 0.29 -6.36 -5.65
CA ILE A 36 1.32 -5.42 -5.22
C ILE A 36 1.49 -5.49 -3.70
N GLY A 37 2.75 -5.48 -3.27
CA GLY A 37 3.10 -5.44 -1.86
C GLY A 37 3.85 -4.17 -1.51
N THR A 38 3.46 -3.56 -0.40
CA THR A 38 4.16 -2.41 0.18
C THR A 38 4.80 -2.86 1.48
N GLU A 39 6.11 -2.98 1.49
CA GLU A 39 6.86 -3.44 2.65
C GLU A 39 7.27 -2.27 3.53
N PHE A 40 7.00 -2.39 4.83
CA PHE A 40 7.34 -1.36 5.81
C PHE A 40 8.53 -1.75 6.67
N ILE A 41 9.29 -0.74 7.07
CA ILE A 41 10.43 -0.89 7.97
C ILE A 41 10.36 0.21 9.03
N VAL A 42 10.94 -0.05 10.20
CA VAL A 42 11.12 0.95 11.26
C VAL A 42 12.58 0.85 11.69
N ASP A 43 13.28 1.97 11.64
CA ASP A 43 14.72 2.03 11.91
C ASP A 43 15.51 1.06 11.01
N GLY A 44 15.07 0.92 9.76
CA GLY A 44 15.69 0.02 8.79
C GLY A 44 15.41 -1.46 9.03
N ARG A 45 14.48 -1.81 9.91
CA ARG A 45 14.21 -3.20 10.29
C ARG A 45 12.76 -3.60 10.08
N ALA A 46 12.56 -4.70 9.35
CA ALA A 46 11.24 -5.24 9.02
C ALA A 46 10.47 -5.69 10.27
N HIS A 47 11.14 -6.37 11.19
CA HIS A 47 10.47 -6.94 12.37
C HIS A 47 9.92 -5.88 13.35
N LYS A 48 10.34 -4.63 13.21
CA LYS A 48 9.83 -3.54 14.04
C LYS A 48 8.59 -2.87 13.45
N ALA A 49 8.21 -3.22 12.22
CA ALA A 49 7.15 -2.53 11.49
C ALA A 49 5.76 -3.12 11.67
N LYS A 50 5.61 -4.23 12.40
CA LYS A 50 4.31 -4.91 12.56
C LYS A 50 3.23 -3.99 13.11
N GLN A 51 3.53 -3.24 14.15
CA GLN A 51 2.56 -2.33 14.75
C GLN A 51 2.21 -1.17 13.82
N LEU A 52 3.22 -0.64 13.13
CA LEU A 52 3.01 0.41 12.14
C LEU A 52 2.04 -0.05 11.05
N VAL A 53 2.24 -1.25 10.53
CA VAL A 53 1.36 -1.82 9.48
C VAL A 53 -0.06 -1.99 10.02
N LYS A 54 -0.22 -2.48 11.24
CA LYS A 54 -1.56 -2.61 11.85
C LYS A 54 -2.24 -1.25 11.97
N ASP A 55 -1.52 -0.23 12.39
CA ASP A 55 -2.07 1.11 12.54
C ASP A 55 -2.49 1.69 11.20
N VAL A 56 -1.70 1.47 10.14
CA VAL A 56 -2.06 1.90 8.78
C VAL A 56 -3.30 1.17 8.28
N ILE A 57 -3.41 -0.14 8.54
CA ILE A 57 -4.58 -0.92 8.17
C ILE A 57 -5.84 -0.36 8.84
N HIS A 58 -5.78 -0.10 10.13
CA HIS A 58 -6.92 0.45 10.87
C HIS A 58 -7.31 1.84 10.36
N ALA A 59 -6.33 2.70 10.10
CA ALA A 59 -6.60 4.03 9.56
C ALA A 59 -7.25 3.96 8.18
N ALA A 60 -6.83 3.00 7.34
CA ALA A 60 -7.43 2.79 6.02
C ALA A 60 -8.85 2.24 6.14
N GLU A 61 -9.09 1.31 7.07
CA GLU A 61 -10.43 0.77 7.32
C GLU A 61 -11.41 1.86 7.75
N ASP A 62 -10.97 2.76 8.62
CA ASP A 62 -11.78 3.88 9.08
C ASP A 62 -12.20 4.79 7.92
N ARG A 63 -11.47 4.75 6.81
CA ARG A 63 -11.77 5.51 5.60
C ARG A 63 -12.40 4.67 4.49
N GLY A 64 -12.80 3.45 4.83
CA GLY A 64 -13.52 2.57 3.92
C GLY A 64 -12.67 1.70 3.01
N MET A 65 -11.37 1.54 3.30
CA MET A 65 -10.50 0.71 2.49
C MET A 65 -9.94 -0.46 3.30
N LEU A 66 -10.09 -1.68 2.78
CA LEU A 66 -9.58 -2.87 3.43
C LEU A 66 -8.23 -3.28 2.83
N LEU A 67 -7.23 -3.39 3.69
CA LEU A 67 -5.90 -3.89 3.34
C LEU A 67 -5.55 -5.05 4.25
N LEU A 68 -4.74 -5.97 3.75
CA LEU A 68 -4.29 -7.15 4.51
C LEU A 68 -2.79 -7.12 4.72
N SER A 69 -2.35 -7.59 5.87
CA SER A 69 -0.93 -7.73 6.14
C SER A 69 -0.44 -9.11 5.69
N CYS A 70 0.83 -9.18 5.34
CA CYS A 70 1.47 -10.44 4.96
C CYS A 70 2.98 -10.33 5.19
N GLY A 71 3.69 -11.40 4.86
CA GLY A 71 5.14 -11.47 5.03
C GLY A 71 5.54 -12.11 6.36
N THR A 72 6.82 -12.43 6.49
CA THR A 72 7.36 -13.13 7.67
C THR A 72 7.13 -12.35 8.97
N TYR A 73 7.19 -11.03 8.90
CA TYR A 73 7.07 -10.16 10.07
C TYR A 73 5.76 -9.37 10.09
N ASP A 74 4.77 -9.75 9.26
CA ASP A 74 3.51 -9.02 9.10
C ASP A 74 3.74 -7.54 8.79
N ASN A 75 4.79 -7.26 8.03
CA ASN A 75 5.22 -5.89 7.73
C ASN A 75 4.93 -5.46 6.29
N THR A 76 4.18 -6.26 5.55
CA THR A 76 3.83 -5.97 4.15
C THR A 76 2.34 -5.81 4.00
N LEU A 77 1.91 -4.73 3.35
CA LEU A 77 0.51 -4.53 2.96
C LEU A 77 0.30 -5.10 1.58
N ARG A 78 -0.77 -5.87 1.44
CA ARG A 78 -1.12 -6.50 0.18
C ARG A 78 -2.24 -5.73 -0.50
N TRP A 79 -2.02 -5.39 -1.77
CA TRP A 79 -2.97 -4.70 -2.62
C TRP A 79 -3.43 -5.64 -3.71
N ILE A 80 -4.70 -6.04 -3.71
CA ILE A 80 -5.25 -6.95 -4.71
C ILE A 80 -6.59 -6.39 -5.20
N PRO A 81 -6.57 -5.30 -5.99
CA PRO A 81 -7.82 -4.78 -6.55
C PRO A 81 -8.37 -5.72 -7.62
N PRO A 82 -9.68 -5.67 -7.89
CA PRO A 82 -10.27 -6.50 -8.93
C PRO A 82 -9.77 -6.13 -10.32
N LEU A 83 -9.80 -7.07 -11.25
CA LEU A 83 -9.30 -6.85 -12.61
C LEU A 83 -10.02 -5.73 -13.37
N ASN A 84 -11.24 -5.42 -12.96
CA ASN A 84 -12.02 -4.35 -13.59
C ASN A 84 -11.95 -3.03 -12.82
N VAL A 85 -10.97 -2.88 -11.93
CA VAL A 85 -10.79 -1.64 -11.17
C VAL A 85 -10.55 -0.47 -12.11
N THR A 86 -11.15 0.68 -11.78
CA THR A 86 -11.00 1.89 -12.60
C THR A 86 -9.83 2.75 -12.11
N SER A 87 -9.37 3.66 -13.00
CA SER A 87 -8.34 4.63 -12.65
C SER A 87 -8.77 5.48 -11.45
N GLU A 88 -10.05 5.89 -11.41
CA GLU A 88 -10.58 6.68 -10.30
C GLU A 88 -10.55 5.91 -8.98
N GLN A 89 -10.87 4.62 -9.02
CA GLN A 89 -10.81 3.77 -7.83
C GLN A 89 -9.39 3.61 -7.31
N ILE A 90 -8.42 3.48 -8.21
CA ILE A 90 -7.00 3.43 -7.82
C ILE A 90 -6.58 4.75 -7.16
N ASN A 91 -6.95 5.88 -7.75
CA ASN A 91 -6.63 7.20 -7.17
C ASN A 91 -7.27 7.38 -5.79
N THR A 92 -8.53 6.95 -5.64
CA THR A 92 -9.23 7.00 -4.36
C THR A 92 -8.49 6.17 -3.31
N GLY A 93 -8.09 4.95 -3.67
CA GLY A 93 -7.32 4.08 -2.77
C GLY A 93 -5.99 4.69 -2.38
N LEU A 94 -5.26 5.27 -3.34
CA LEU A 94 -4.00 5.95 -3.06
C LEU A 94 -4.17 7.15 -2.14
N ASN A 95 -5.23 7.93 -2.31
CA ASN A 95 -5.51 9.07 -1.46
C ASN A 95 -5.84 8.62 -0.02
N ILE A 96 -6.64 7.57 0.12
CA ILE A 96 -6.95 6.98 1.42
C ILE A 96 -5.68 6.50 2.10
N PHE A 97 -4.82 5.81 1.37
CA PHE A 97 -3.54 5.33 1.88
C PHE A 97 -2.66 6.49 2.34
N GLY A 98 -2.58 7.56 1.55
CA GLY A 98 -1.82 8.76 1.90
C GLY A 98 -2.32 9.41 3.18
N GLU A 99 -3.63 9.50 3.36
CA GLU A 99 -4.23 10.04 4.59
C GLU A 99 -3.95 9.15 5.80
N ALA A 100 -4.00 7.83 5.60
CA ALA A 100 -3.67 6.87 6.65
C ALA A 100 -2.21 7.01 7.07
N LEU A 101 -1.29 7.15 6.12
CA LEU A 101 0.13 7.37 6.42
C LEU A 101 0.33 8.67 7.21
N LYS A 102 -0.34 9.74 6.81
CA LYS A 102 -0.25 11.02 7.51
C LYS A 102 -0.72 10.92 8.96
N GLU A 103 -1.80 10.18 9.19
CA GLU A 103 -2.35 10.00 10.52
C GLU A 103 -1.41 9.20 11.42
N VAL A 104 -0.82 8.15 10.88
CA VAL A 104 -0.02 7.18 11.64
C VAL A 104 1.44 7.60 11.75
N ILE A 105 2.02 8.12 10.68
CA ILE A 105 3.42 8.57 10.63
C ILE A 105 3.46 10.08 10.73
N LYS A 106 3.75 10.58 11.90
CA LYS A 106 3.78 12.02 12.16
C LYS A 106 5.18 12.59 12.19
#